data_0707cc31112bd5372597a156f95e37bd
#
_entry.id   0707cc31112bd5372597a156f95e37bd
#
_cell.length_a   1.000
_cell.length_b   1.000
_cell.length_c   1.000
_cell.angle_alpha   90.00
_cell.angle_beta   90.00
_cell.angle_gamma   90.00
#
_symmetry.space_group_name_H-M   'P 1'
#
loop_
_entity.id
_entity.type
_entity.pdbx_description
1 polymer ?
#
loop_
_entity_poly.entity_id
_entity_poly.type
_entity_poly.pdbx_seq_one_letter_code
_entity_poly.pdbx_strand_id
1 'polypeptide(L)'
;MMTPELLQQRLSTNLKKARKMLSLSQEKLAEEAKISVQMMNDIEGCRRWPSEKTLVKLSNALQTDVYTLFLPEDSAEQVSQLQKQTIANDLQKLFSQTIEQYLQKHET
;
A
#
# COMPACT_ATOMS: atom_id res chain seq x y z
N MET A 1 -8.08 19.43 9.71
CA MET A 1 -7.91 20.14 8.43
C MET A 1 -6.57 19.75 7.80
N MET A 2 -6.55 19.56 6.49
CA MET A 2 -5.33 19.19 5.78
C MET A 2 -4.35 20.35 5.72
N THR A 3 -3.07 20.07 5.98
CA THR A 3 -1.97 21.01 5.82
C THR A 3 -0.89 20.39 4.95
N PRO A 4 0.01 21.19 4.34
CA PRO A 4 1.13 20.63 3.59
C PRO A 4 2.00 19.69 4.42
N GLU A 5 2.21 20.01 5.69
CA GLU A 5 2.99 19.20 6.63
C GLU A 5 2.32 17.85 6.88
N LEU A 6 1.00 17.83 7.06
CA LEU A 6 0.26 16.61 7.28
C LEU A 6 0.28 15.74 6.02
N LEU A 7 0.15 16.32 4.84
CA LEU A 7 0.23 15.61 3.58
C LEU A 7 1.60 14.95 3.41
N GLN A 8 2.65 15.67 3.74
CA GLN A 8 4.02 15.17 3.66
C GLN A 8 4.25 14.03 4.64
N GLN A 9 3.70 14.13 5.85
CA GLN A 9 3.76 13.05 6.84
C GLN A 9 3.04 11.80 6.37
N ARG A 10 1.88 11.95 5.73
CA ARG A 10 1.14 10.80 5.18
C ARG A 10 1.97 10.06 4.15
N LEU A 11 2.57 10.81 3.24
CA LEU A 11 3.45 10.21 2.23
C LEU A 11 4.60 9.46 2.89
N SER A 12 5.31 10.10 3.80
CA SER A 12 6.44 9.51 4.50
C SER A 12 6.06 8.23 5.24
N THR A 13 4.99 8.27 6.03
CA THR A 13 4.54 7.13 6.82
C THR A 13 4.10 5.97 5.93
N ASN A 14 3.29 6.26 4.92
CA ASN A 14 2.79 5.22 4.02
C ASN A 14 3.90 4.62 3.17
N LEU A 15 4.84 5.44 2.73
CA LEU A 15 6.00 4.99 1.97
C LEU A 15 6.85 4.02 2.79
N LYS A 16 7.15 4.35 4.05
CA LYS A 16 7.87 3.48 4.96
C LYS A 16 7.12 2.17 5.20
N LYS A 17 5.82 2.23 5.44
CA LYS A 17 5.00 1.04 5.67
C LYS A 17 5.03 0.11 4.45
N ALA A 18 4.79 0.65 3.28
CA ALA A 18 4.78 -0.14 2.04
C ALA A 18 6.14 -0.77 1.79
N ARG A 19 7.22 -0.01 2.00
CA ARG A 19 8.58 -0.50 1.84
C ARG A 19 8.87 -1.67 2.80
N LYS A 20 8.52 -1.51 4.07
CA LYS A 20 8.74 -2.54 5.09
C LYS A 20 7.90 -3.79 4.84
N MET A 21 6.68 -3.63 4.34
CA MET A 21 5.82 -4.77 3.98
C MET A 21 6.43 -5.63 2.89
N LEU A 22 7.21 -5.03 1.99
CA LEU A 22 7.94 -5.75 0.95
C LEU A 22 9.34 -6.16 1.39
N SER A 23 9.69 -5.93 2.66
CA SER A 23 11.01 -6.23 3.22
C SER A 23 12.14 -5.56 2.46
N LEU A 24 11.90 -4.34 1.98
CA LEU A 24 12.89 -3.58 1.23
C LEU A 24 13.60 -2.57 2.14
N SER A 25 14.91 -2.45 1.96
CA SER A 25 15.68 -1.34 2.53
C SER A 25 15.40 -0.06 1.72
N GLN A 26 15.76 1.10 2.28
CA GLN A 26 15.72 2.35 1.53
C GLN A 26 16.55 2.26 0.26
N GLU A 27 17.74 1.67 0.36
CA GLU A 27 18.65 1.51 -0.76
C GLU A 27 18.04 0.65 -1.85
N LYS A 28 17.42 -0.46 -1.47
CA LYS A 28 16.82 -1.38 -2.44
C LYS A 28 15.61 -0.75 -3.14
N LEU A 29 14.76 -0.06 -2.39
CA LEU A 29 13.62 0.63 -3.00
C LEU A 29 14.09 1.75 -3.92
N ALA A 30 15.10 2.52 -3.51
CA ALA A 30 15.68 3.57 -4.34
C ALA A 30 16.21 2.99 -5.65
N GLU A 31 16.91 1.86 -5.58
CA GLU A 31 17.41 1.16 -6.76
C GLU A 31 16.29 0.75 -7.69
N GLU A 32 15.26 0.10 -7.15
CA GLU A 32 14.11 -0.36 -7.94
C GLU A 32 13.31 0.80 -8.54
N ALA A 33 13.17 1.90 -7.80
CA ALA A 33 12.47 3.09 -8.27
C ALA A 33 13.35 3.98 -9.17
N LYS A 34 14.63 3.64 -9.30
CA LYS A 34 15.61 4.43 -10.11
C LYS A 34 15.73 5.88 -9.62
N ILE A 35 15.79 6.05 -8.32
CA ILE A 35 16.07 7.33 -7.67
C ILE A 35 17.29 7.17 -6.76
N SER A 36 17.88 8.29 -6.34
CA SER A 36 19.02 8.22 -5.44
C SER A 36 18.59 7.83 -4.02
N VAL A 37 19.49 7.19 -3.28
CA VAL A 37 19.26 6.86 -1.87
C VAL A 37 19.05 8.14 -1.06
N GLN A 38 19.77 9.21 -1.39
CA GLN A 38 19.62 10.50 -0.73
C GLN A 38 18.19 11.05 -0.92
N MET A 39 17.66 10.96 -2.14
CA MET A 39 16.28 11.37 -2.42
C MET A 39 15.30 10.54 -1.62
N MET A 40 15.46 9.23 -1.59
CA MET A 40 14.61 8.33 -0.79
C MET A 40 14.63 8.72 0.68
N ASN A 41 15.81 8.93 1.24
CA ASN A 41 15.98 9.33 2.62
C ASN A 41 15.30 10.67 2.91
N ASP A 42 15.46 11.63 2.01
CA ASP A 42 14.85 12.96 2.17
C ASP A 42 13.32 12.92 2.09
N ILE A 43 12.77 12.09 1.21
CA ILE A 43 11.31 11.92 1.13
C ILE A 43 10.77 11.26 2.41
N GLU A 44 11.40 10.18 2.87
CA GLU A 44 10.99 9.50 4.10
C GLU A 44 11.20 10.37 5.34
N GLY A 45 12.14 11.29 5.29
CA GLY A 45 12.42 12.23 6.38
C GLY A 45 11.61 13.52 6.32
N CYS A 46 10.66 13.63 5.40
CA CYS A 46 9.87 14.84 5.18
C CYS A 46 10.71 16.09 4.86
N ARG A 47 11.87 15.89 4.25
CA ARG A 47 12.75 16.99 3.86
C ARG A 47 12.63 17.35 2.39
N ARG A 48 11.91 16.56 1.62
CA ARG A 48 11.75 16.76 0.19
C ARG A 48 10.41 16.27 -0.28
N TRP A 49 9.75 17.04 -1.12
CA TRP A 49 8.52 16.64 -1.80
C TRP A 49 8.88 16.05 -3.16
N PRO A 50 8.43 14.82 -3.47
CA PRO A 50 8.76 14.20 -4.74
C PRO A 50 7.97 14.82 -5.88
N SER A 51 8.57 14.81 -7.08
CA SER A 51 7.87 15.18 -8.31
C SER A 51 6.86 14.09 -8.69
N GLU A 52 5.97 14.42 -9.62
CA GLU A 52 5.02 13.45 -10.17
C GLU A 52 5.72 12.20 -10.70
N LYS A 53 6.82 12.40 -11.43
CA LYS A 53 7.60 11.29 -11.98
C LYS A 53 8.15 10.39 -10.86
N THR A 54 8.65 10.99 -9.80
CA THR A 54 9.18 10.25 -8.65
C THR A 54 8.07 9.48 -7.95
N LEU A 55 6.89 10.08 -7.77
CA LEU A 55 5.74 9.39 -7.18
C LEU A 55 5.33 8.17 -8.00
N VAL A 56 5.30 8.30 -9.32
CA VAL A 56 4.98 7.17 -10.20
C VAL A 56 6.04 6.07 -10.09
N LYS A 57 7.31 6.43 -10.07
CA LYS A 57 8.41 5.47 -9.91
C LYS A 57 8.30 4.72 -8.58
N LEU A 58 8.00 5.43 -7.50
CA LEU A 58 7.83 4.81 -6.19
C LEU A 58 6.63 3.87 -6.15
N SER A 59 5.48 4.30 -6.66
CA SER A 59 4.29 3.46 -6.66
C SER A 59 4.48 2.21 -7.50
N ASN A 60 5.16 2.32 -8.64
CA ASN A 60 5.45 1.15 -9.49
C ASN A 60 6.41 0.19 -8.80
N ALA A 61 7.46 0.70 -8.15
CA ALA A 61 8.41 -0.13 -7.42
C ALA A 61 7.75 -0.82 -6.22
N LEU A 62 6.78 -0.17 -5.58
CA LEU A 62 6.01 -0.72 -4.47
C LEU A 62 4.82 -1.58 -4.93
N GLN A 63 4.58 -1.67 -6.23
CA GLN A 63 3.48 -2.44 -6.82
C GLN A 63 2.12 -2.03 -6.27
N THR A 64 1.90 -0.73 -6.12
CA THR A 64 0.68 -0.17 -5.57
C THR A 64 0.27 1.09 -6.33
N ASP A 65 -0.98 1.51 -6.14
CA ASP A 65 -1.44 2.77 -6.72
C ASP A 65 -0.96 3.95 -5.86
N VAL A 66 -0.76 5.10 -6.51
CA VAL A 66 -0.28 6.31 -5.84
C VAL A 66 -1.19 6.72 -4.68
N TYR A 67 -2.51 6.54 -4.80
CA TYR A 67 -3.44 6.98 -3.76
C TYR A 67 -3.15 6.32 -2.41
N THR A 68 -2.62 5.10 -2.41
CA THR A 68 -2.31 4.39 -1.15
C THR A 68 -1.25 5.11 -0.32
N LEU A 69 -0.40 5.91 -0.99
CA LEU A 69 0.64 6.68 -0.31
C LEU A 69 0.09 7.91 0.43
N PHE A 70 -1.18 8.24 0.23
CA PHE A 70 -1.81 9.41 0.82
C PHE A 70 -2.98 9.09 1.75
N LEU A 71 -3.13 7.82 2.11
CA LEU A 71 -4.20 7.41 3.03
C LEU A 71 -3.93 7.93 4.45
N PRO A 72 -5.00 8.35 5.16
CA PRO A 72 -4.86 8.81 6.55
C PRO A 72 -4.31 7.68 7.44
N GLU A 73 -3.38 8.03 8.31
CA GLU A 73 -2.68 7.04 9.14
C GLU A 73 -3.62 6.29 10.08
N ASP A 74 -4.40 7.00 10.87
CA ASP A 74 -5.27 6.39 11.88
C ASP A 74 -6.47 5.68 11.28
N SER A 75 -7.02 6.25 10.19
CA SER A 75 -8.15 5.64 9.48
C SER A 75 -7.72 4.47 8.61
N ALA A 76 -6.47 4.50 8.08
CA ALA A 76 -5.97 3.47 7.19
C ALA A 76 -5.77 2.14 7.91
N GLU A 77 -5.31 2.13 9.16
CA GLU A 77 -5.14 0.89 9.90
C GLU A 77 -6.48 0.25 10.25
N GLN A 78 -7.43 1.05 10.75
CA GLN A 78 -8.75 0.54 11.09
C GLN A 78 -9.53 0.07 9.86
N VAL A 79 -9.55 0.88 8.81
CA VAL A 79 -10.23 0.53 7.56
C VAL A 79 -9.55 -0.66 6.88
N SER A 80 -8.21 -0.70 6.89
CA SER A 80 -7.46 -1.81 6.31
C SER A 80 -7.74 -3.12 7.03
N GLN A 81 -7.79 -3.13 8.36
CA GLN A 81 -8.13 -4.33 9.13
C GLN A 81 -9.58 -4.76 8.91
N LEU A 82 -10.52 -3.80 8.91
CA LEU A 82 -11.93 -4.08 8.62
C LEU A 82 -12.12 -4.59 7.20
N GLN A 83 -11.45 -3.97 6.23
CA GLN A 83 -11.51 -4.40 4.83
C GLN A 83 -10.91 -5.78 4.64
N LYS A 84 -9.77 -6.07 5.26
CA LYS A 84 -9.15 -7.40 5.18
C LYS A 84 -10.05 -8.47 5.78
N GLN A 85 -10.69 -8.17 6.90
CA GLN A 85 -11.60 -9.10 7.56
C GLN A 85 -12.86 -9.31 6.72
N THR A 86 -13.42 -8.25 6.16
CA THR A 86 -14.60 -8.31 5.28
C THR A 86 -14.28 -9.08 4.01
N ILE A 87 -13.15 -8.80 3.37
CA ILE A 87 -12.72 -9.50 2.15
C ILE A 87 -12.49 -10.98 2.46
N ALA A 88 -11.83 -11.31 3.57
CA ALA A 88 -11.61 -12.69 3.96
C ALA A 88 -12.93 -13.42 4.20
N ASN A 89 -13.89 -12.79 4.87
CA ASN A 89 -15.21 -13.35 5.12
C ASN A 89 -15.98 -13.55 3.81
N ASP A 90 -15.94 -12.58 2.91
CA ASP A 90 -16.62 -12.66 1.62
C ASP A 90 -16.00 -13.75 0.74
N LEU A 91 -14.67 -13.87 0.74
CA LEU A 91 -13.98 -14.93 0.01
C LEU A 91 -14.33 -16.31 0.57
N GLN A 92 -14.42 -16.44 1.89
CA GLN A 92 -14.83 -17.68 2.53
C GLN A 92 -16.25 -18.07 2.13
N LYS A 93 -17.17 -17.11 2.12
CA LYS A 93 -18.56 -17.35 1.69
C LYS A 93 -18.63 -17.78 0.24
N LEU A 94 -17.93 -17.08 -0.64
CA LEU A 94 -17.90 -17.40 -2.07
C LEU A 94 -17.31 -18.79 -2.30
N PHE A 95 -16.22 -19.09 -1.60
CA PHE A 95 -15.55 -20.38 -1.71
C PHE A 95 -16.47 -21.53 -1.25
N SER A 96 -17.12 -21.37 -0.10
CA SER A 96 -18.06 -22.36 0.42
C SER A 96 -19.25 -22.57 -0.51
N GLN A 97 -19.83 -21.49 -1.03
CA GLN A 97 -20.94 -21.55 -1.98
C GLN A 97 -20.53 -22.25 -3.26
N THR A 98 -19.36 -21.96 -3.78
CA THR A 98 -18.85 -22.58 -4.99
C THR A 98 -18.64 -24.08 -4.82
N ILE A 99 -18.09 -24.48 -3.68
CA ILE A 99 -17.90 -25.90 -3.36
C ILE A 99 -19.24 -26.61 -3.24
N GLU A 100 -20.22 -26.02 -2.53
CA GLU A 100 -21.55 -26.60 -2.40
C GLU A 100 -22.23 -26.78 -3.74
N GLN A 101 -22.17 -25.78 -4.61
CA GLN A 101 -22.72 -25.83 -5.95
C GLN A 101 -22.02 -26.91 -6.80
N TYR A 102 -20.72 -27.04 -6.68
CA TYR A 102 -19.96 -28.05 -7.38
C TYR A 102 -20.36 -29.44 -6.93
N LEU A 103 -20.46 -29.67 -5.62
CA LEU A 103 -20.88 -30.96 -5.05
C LEU A 103 -22.31 -31.33 -5.45
N GLN A 104 -23.23 -30.36 -5.45
CA GLN A 104 -24.60 -30.57 -5.87
C GLN A 104 -24.70 -30.96 -7.35
N LYS A 105 -23.87 -30.37 -8.21
CA LYS A 105 -23.84 -30.69 -9.63
C LYS A 105 -23.30 -32.10 -9.90
N HIS A 106 -22.46 -32.63 -9.04
CA HIS A 106 -21.77 -33.90 -9.24
C HIS A 106 -22.38 -35.05 -8.44
N GLU A 107 -23.38 -34.80 -7.59
CA GLU A 107 -24.11 -35.81 -6.85
C GLU A 107 -25.26 -36.43 -7.66
N THR A 108 -25.57 -35.83 -8.81
CA THR A 108 -26.54 -36.38 -9.72
C THR A 108 -25.84 -37.06 -10.88
#